data_20b7ded99596c064e8c572860a239943
#
_entry.id   20b7ded99596c064e8c572860a239943
#
_cell.length_a   1.000
_cell.length_b   1.000
_cell.length_c   1.000
_cell.angle_alpha   90.00
_cell.angle_beta   90.00
_cell.angle_gamma   90.00
#
_symmetry.space_group_name_H-M   'P 1'
#
loop_
_entity.id
_entity.type
_entity.pdbx_description
1 polymer ?
#
loop_
_entity_poly.entity_id
_entity_poly.type
_entity_poly.pdbx_seq_one_letter_code
_entity_poly.pdbx_strand_id
1 'polypeptide(L)'
;MPSPPLVPDDGPIDLGHLKRMTLGDESLEREVLAMFSAQSARLIGTLAALPAEAGELAHTLNGSARAIGAFAVADAADALASVLANGEDPTEALAELADAVMQARTAIDAQLRRS
;
A
#
# COMPACT_ATOMS: atom_id res chain seq x y z
N MET A 1 -17.08 25.80 3.13
CA MET A 1 -16.56 25.32 3.11
C MET A 1 -15.92 24.85 3.28
N PRO A 2 -15.64 24.50 3.35
CA PRO A 2 -14.89 24.02 3.56
C PRO A 2 -14.14 23.47 3.41
N SER A 3 -13.66 23.17 3.52
CA SER A 3 -12.85 22.69 3.45
C SER A 3 -12.25 22.13 3.26
N PRO A 4 -11.83 21.91 3.20
CA PRO A 4 -11.10 21.32 3.09
C PRO A 4 -10.37 20.79 3.18
N PRO A 5 -10.13 20.38 3.15
CA PRO A 5 -9.40 19.83 3.21
C PRO A 5 -8.37 19.77 3.17
N LEU A 6 -8.24 19.90 3.46
CA LEU A 6 -7.16 20.04 3.63
C LEU A 6 -6.53 19.01 4.07
N VAL A 7 -7.14 18.25 4.38
CA VAL A 7 -6.64 17.19 4.72
C VAL A 7 -6.40 16.46 3.67
N PRO A 8 -5.37 16.28 3.37
CA PRO A 8 -5.07 15.68 2.25
C PRO A 8 -5.51 14.38 2.46
N ASP A 9 -5.57 13.70 1.81
CA ASP A 9 -5.76 12.57 1.66
C ASP A 9 -5.08 11.77 2.60
N ASP A 10 -5.42 11.72 3.76
CA ASP A 10 -4.86 10.88 4.63
C ASP A 10 -5.44 9.57 4.61
N GLY A 11 -6.30 9.18 3.71
CA GLY A 11 -6.89 7.86 3.61
C GLY A 11 -5.89 6.83 3.19
N PRO A 12 -6.28 5.54 3.21
CA PRO A 12 -5.38 4.46 2.80
C PRO A 12 -4.87 4.58 1.37
N ILE A 13 -5.65 5.23 0.49
CA ILE A 13 -5.22 5.51 -0.89
C ILE A 13 -5.40 6.99 -1.16
N ASP A 14 -4.35 7.64 -1.61
CA ASP A 14 -4.42 9.04 -2.02
C ASP A 14 -4.97 9.10 -3.43
N LEU A 15 -6.27 9.34 -3.54
CA LEU A 15 -6.93 9.32 -4.85
C LEU A 15 -6.45 10.44 -5.76
N GLY A 16 -6.05 11.58 -5.19
CA GLY A 16 -5.50 12.66 -6.00
C GLY A 16 -4.20 12.25 -6.67
N HIS A 17 -3.34 11.57 -5.93
CA HIS A 17 -2.10 11.05 -6.48
C HIS A 17 -2.40 10.04 -7.59
N LEU A 18 -3.34 9.12 -7.33
CA LEU A 18 -3.71 8.11 -8.31
C LEU A 18 -4.22 8.74 -9.59
N LYS A 19 -5.08 9.77 -9.47
CA LYS A 19 -5.60 10.44 -10.65
C LYS A 19 -4.50 11.10 -11.47
N ARG A 20 -3.51 11.68 -10.81
CA ARG A 20 -2.38 12.27 -11.53
C ARG A 20 -1.56 11.22 -12.25
N MET A 21 -1.35 10.07 -11.59
CA MET A 21 -0.56 8.99 -12.19
C MET A 21 -1.24 8.36 -13.39
N THR A 22 -2.58 8.33 -13.38
CA THR A 22 -3.34 7.71 -14.46
C THR A 22 -3.89 8.72 -15.45
N LEU A 23 -3.52 9.99 -15.29
CA LEU A 23 -3.99 11.09 -16.14
C LEU A 23 -5.52 11.16 -16.18
N GLY A 24 -6.16 10.80 -15.08
CA GLY A 24 -7.61 10.86 -14.98
C GLY A 24 -8.36 9.75 -15.69
N ASP A 25 -7.65 8.75 -16.23
CA ASP A 25 -8.28 7.64 -16.92
C ASP A 25 -8.89 6.68 -15.90
N GLU A 26 -10.21 6.68 -15.78
CA GLU A 26 -10.90 5.88 -14.77
C GLU A 26 -10.71 4.39 -14.98
N SER A 27 -10.68 3.94 -16.20
CA SER A 27 -10.46 2.54 -16.50
C SER A 27 -9.09 2.09 -16.02
N LEU A 28 -8.09 2.91 -16.25
CA LEU A 28 -6.75 2.62 -15.79
C LEU A 28 -6.66 2.66 -14.26
N GLU A 29 -7.35 3.62 -13.63
CA GLU A 29 -7.38 3.68 -12.18
C GLU A 29 -7.91 2.39 -11.58
N ARG A 30 -9.02 1.89 -12.12
CA ARG A 30 -9.61 0.65 -11.63
C ARG A 30 -8.66 -0.51 -11.82
N GLU A 31 -8.00 -0.55 -12.95
CA GLU A 31 -7.08 -1.63 -13.26
C GLU A 31 -5.89 -1.66 -12.32
N VAL A 32 -5.26 -0.52 -12.10
CA VAL A 32 -4.09 -0.50 -11.23
C VAL A 32 -4.47 -0.75 -9.77
N LEU A 33 -5.64 -0.30 -9.34
CA LEU A 33 -6.09 -0.58 -7.98
C LEU A 33 -6.33 -2.08 -7.77
N ALA A 34 -6.97 -2.74 -8.75
CA ALA A 34 -7.21 -4.17 -8.65
C ALA A 34 -5.90 -4.94 -8.63
N MET A 35 -4.95 -4.53 -9.47
CA MET A 35 -3.66 -5.18 -9.53
C MET A 35 -2.89 -5.01 -8.22
N PHE A 36 -2.90 -3.81 -7.66
CA PHE A 36 -2.21 -3.57 -6.40
C PHE A 36 -2.85 -4.38 -5.26
N SER A 37 -4.17 -4.44 -5.22
CA SER A 37 -4.86 -5.21 -4.18
C SER A 37 -4.42 -6.68 -4.22
N ALA A 38 -4.37 -7.27 -5.42
CA ALA A 38 -3.95 -8.66 -5.57
C ALA A 38 -2.48 -8.85 -5.22
N GLN A 39 -1.63 -7.94 -5.69
CA GLN A 39 -0.21 -8.02 -5.43
C GLN A 39 0.10 -7.90 -3.94
N SER A 40 -0.52 -6.92 -3.28
CA SER A 40 -0.24 -6.69 -1.87
C SER A 40 -0.70 -7.87 -1.01
N ALA A 41 -1.83 -8.51 -1.38
CA ALA A 41 -2.27 -9.69 -0.67
C ALA A 41 -1.27 -10.83 -0.80
N ARG A 42 -0.74 -11.02 -2.01
CA ARG A 42 0.25 -12.07 -2.23
C ARG A 42 1.53 -11.79 -1.47
N LEU A 43 2.00 -10.55 -1.54
CA LEU A 43 3.27 -10.21 -0.89
C LEU A 43 3.17 -10.31 0.63
N ILE A 44 2.05 -9.87 1.21
CA ILE A 44 1.93 -9.96 2.66
C ILE A 44 1.84 -11.42 3.10
N GLY A 45 1.21 -12.27 2.30
CA GLY A 45 1.14 -13.68 2.60
C GLY A 45 2.52 -14.34 2.60
N THR A 46 3.34 -13.97 1.62
CA THR A 46 4.71 -14.50 1.55
C THR A 46 5.56 -13.94 2.68
N LEU A 47 5.41 -12.64 2.96
CA LEU A 47 6.20 -12.01 4.03
C LEU A 47 5.87 -12.58 5.41
N ALA A 48 4.67 -13.11 5.60
CA ALA A 48 4.29 -13.68 6.89
C ALA A 48 5.20 -14.81 7.31
N ALA A 49 5.79 -15.52 6.35
CA ALA A 49 6.73 -16.60 6.64
C ALA A 49 8.16 -16.08 6.80
N LEU A 50 8.40 -14.80 6.62
CA LEU A 50 9.71 -14.16 6.74
C LEU A 50 10.79 -14.93 5.98
N PRO A 51 10.62 -15.08 4.65
CA PRO A 51 11.62 -15.79 3.85
C PRO A 51 12.92 -15.00 3.78
N ALA A 52 13.96 -15.62 3.28
CA ALA A 52 15.26 -14.97 3.18
C ALA A 52 15.21 -13.68 2.38
N GLU A 53 14.33 -13.63 1.36
CA GLU A 53 14.20 -12.45 0.53
C GLU A 53 13.16 -11.44 1.04
N ALA A 54 12.79 -11.54 2.32
CA ALA A 54 11.76 -10.66 2.87
C ALA A 54 12.06 -9.17 2.67
N GLY A 55 13.34 -8.81 2.82
CA GLY A 55 13.71 -7.39 2.64
C GLY A 55 13.45 -6.90 1.23
N GLU A 56 13.74 -7.74 0.23
CA GLU A 56 13.49 -7.39 -1.16
C GLU A 56 12.00 -7.32 -1.46
N LEU A 57 11.22 -8.23 -0.86
CA LEU A 57 9.78 -8.23 -1.06
C LEU A 57 9.15 -6.98 -0.44
N ALA A 58 9.63 -6.58 0.73
CA ALA A 58 9.15 -5.37 1.38
C ALA A 58 9.49 -4.14 0.52
N HIS A 59 10.68 -4.12 -0.07
CA HIS A 59 11.09 -3.03 -0.94
C HIS A 59 10.20 -2.97 -2.19
N THR A 60 9.88 -4.11 -2.78
CA THR A 60 8.98 -4.17 -3.93
C THR A 60 7.61 -3.60 -3.58
N LEU A 61 7.09 -3.99 -2.42
CA LEU A 61 5.78 -3.50 -1.98
C LEU A 61 5.82 -1.99 -1.73
N ASN A 62 6.91 -1.49 -1.17
CA ASN A 62 7.10 -0.06 -0.96
C ASN A 62 6.98 0.69 -2.29
N GLY A 63 7.69 0.24 -3.32
CA GLY A 63 7.65 0.90 -4.62
C GLY A 63 6.27 0.88 -5.25
N SER A 64 5.61 -0.27 -5.23
CA SER A 64 4.26 -0.40 -5.81
C SER A 64 3.26 0.48 -5.07
N ALA A 65 3.36 0.51 -3.74
CA ALA A 65 2.43 1.29 -2.93
C ALA A 65 2.59 2.79 -3.19
N ARG A 66 3.83 3.26 -3.28
CA ARG A 66 4.06 4.68 -3.56
C ARG A 66 3.53 5.07 -4.93
N ALA A 67 3.67 4.17 -5.90
CA ALA A 67 3.23 4.48 -7.26
C ALA A 67 1.73 4.76 -7.31
N ILE A 68 0.94 4.05 -6.52
CA ILE A 68 -0.51 4.23 -6.59
C ILE A 68 -1.08 5.10 -5.49
N GLY A 69 -0.27 5.63 -4.63
CA GLY A 69 -0.74 6.50 -3.56
C GLY A 69 -1.11 5.80 -2.26
N ALA A 70 -0.68 4.55 -2.07
CA ALA A 70 -0.93 3.82 -0.83
C ALA A 70 0.23 4.09 0.14
N PHE A 71 0.34 5.33 0.60
CA PHE A 71 1.53 5.77 1.32
C PHE A 71 1.70 5.13 2.69
N ALA A 72 0.59 4.79 3.36
CA ALA A 72 0.71 4.10 4.65
C ALA A 72 1.30 2.70 4.46
N VAL A 73 0.92 2.01 3.38
CA VAL A 73 1.52 0.71 3.07
C VAL A 73 2.99 0.89 2.74
N ALA A 74 3.31 1.93 1.95
CA ALA A 74 4.69 2.19 1.57
C ALA A 74 5.56 2.44 2.80
N ASP A 75 5.09 3.26 3.72
CA ASP A 75 5.86 3.58 4.93
C ASP A 75 6.04 2.35 5.82
N ALA A 76 4.98 1.54 5.96
CA ALA A 76 5.08 0.33 6.77
C ALA A 76 6.03 -0.70 6.15
N ALA A 77 6.01 -0.80 4.81
CA ALA A 77 6.92 -1.69 4.10
C ALA A 77 8.37 -1.26 4.27
N ASP A 78 8.60 0.06 4.21
CA ASP A 78 9.93 0.61 4.39
C ASP A 78 10.43 0.36 5.82
N ALA A 79 9.55 0.50 6.81
CA ALA A 79 9.90 0.23 8.19
C ALA A 79 10.28 -1.25 8.38
N LEU A 80 9.54 -2.16 7.76
CA LEU A 80 9.87 -3.57 7.84
C LEU A 80 11.23 -3.85 7.21
N ALA A 81 11.49 -3.27 6.04
CA ALA A 81 12.79 -3.46 5.39
C ALA A 81 13.93 -2.98 6.27
N SER A 82 13.76 -1.85 6.97
CA SER A 82 14.78 -1.32 7.86
C SER A 82 15.03 -2.24 9.06
N VAL A 83 13.96 -2.75 9.66
CA VAL A 83 14.06 -3.66 10.79
C VAL A 83 14.80 -4.92 10.39
N LEU A 84 14.48 -5.45 9.20
CA LEU A 84 15.15 -6.65 8.70
C LEU A 84 16.62 -6.38 8.41
N ALA A 85 16.93 -5.23 7.83
CA ALA A 85 18.33 -4.89 7.52
C ALA A 85 19.16 -4.73 8.79
N ASN A 86 18.53 -4.30 9.88
CA ASN A 86 19.23 -4.11 11.14
C ASN A 86 19.29 -5.36 12.01
N GLY A 87 18.68 -6.45 11.54
CA GLY A 87 18.66 -7.69 12.30
C GLY A 87 17.77 -7.64 13.53
N GLU A 88 16.79 -6.71 13.54
CA GLU A 88 15.89 -6.57 14.66
C GLU A 88 14.67 -7.45 14.49
N ASP A 89 13.91 -7.63 15.57
CA ASP A 89 12.72 -8.47 15.55
C ASP A 89 11.65 -7.83 14.65
N PRO A 90 11.23 -8.49 13.58
CA PRO A 90 10.28 -7.90 12.63
C PRO A 90 8.81 -8.06 12.96
N THR A 91 8.49 -8.70 14.10
CA THR A 91 7.11 -9.08 14.40
C THR A 91 6.15 -7.90 14.37
N GLU A 92 6.51 -6.82 15.06
CA GLU A 92 5.62 -5.67 15.13
C GLU A 92 5.53 -4.93 13.80
N ALA A 93 6.67 -4.77 13.12
CA ALA A 93 6.66 -4.10 11.83
C ALA A 93 5.85 -4.88 10.80
N LEU A 94 5.94 -6.21 10.85
CA LEU A 94 5.14 -7.04 9.95
C LEU A 94 3.65 -6.93 10.24
N ALA A 95 3.28 -6.88 11.52
CA ALA A 95 1.87 -6.74 11.90
C ALA A 95 1.33 -5.38 11.42
N GLU A 96 2.12 -4.33 11.54
CA GLU A 96 1.72 -3.01 11.08
C GLU A 96 1.55 -2.98 9.57
N LEU A 97 2.44 -3.64 8.86
CA LEU A 97 2.32 -3.71 7.41
C LEU A 97 1.06 -4.49 7.00
N ALA A 98 0.80 -5.61 7.66
CA ALA A 98 -0.40 -6.39 7.36
C ALA A 98 -1.66 -5.57 7.58
N ASP A 99 -1.69 -4.77 8.65
CA ASP A 99 -2.83 -3.92 8.94
C ASP A 99 -3.00 -2.83 7.88
N ALA A 100 -1.89 -2.20 7.47
CA ALA A 100 -1.93 -1.16 6.44
C ALA A 100 -2.42 -1.75 5.11
N VAL A 101 -1.97 -2.95 4.76
CA VAL A 101 -2.42 -3.61 3.54
C VAL A 101 -3.91 -3.91 3.61
N MET A 102 -4.39 -4.38 4.77
CA MET A 102 -5.81 -4.66 4.92
C MET A 102 -6.65 -3.41 4.72
N GLN A 103 -6.23 -2.30 5.32
CA GLN A 103 -6.95 -1.04 5.17
C GLN A 103 -6.95 -0.54 3.75
N ALA A 104 -5.82 -0.67 3.06
CA ALA A 104 -5.73 -0.25 1.66
C ALA A 104 -6.65 -1.09 0.79
N ARG A 105 -6.66 -2.41 1.00
CA ARG A 105 -7.50 -3.28 0.20
C ARG A 105 -8.99 -3.03 0.46
N THR A 106 -9.36 -2.73 1.70
CA THR A 106 -10.74 -2.37 2.01
C THR A 106 -11.15 -1.09 1.27
N ALA A 107 -10.26 -0.09 1.27
CA ALA A 107 -10.54 1.16 0.57
C ALA A 107 -10.64 0.94 -0.94
N ILE A 108 -9.78 0.08 -1.49
CA ILE A 108 -9.81 -0.25 -2.91
C ILE A 108 -11.13 -0.94 -3.27
N ASP A 109 -11.54 -1.91 -2.45
CA ASP A 109 -12.80 -2.60 -2.71
C ASP A 109 -13.97 -1.63 -2.72
N ALA A 110 -14.00 -0.70 -1.78
CA ALA A 110 -15.06 0.30 -1.73
C ALA A 110 -15.03 1.18 -2.98
N GLN A 111 -13.84 1.56 -3.42
CA GLN A 111 -13.69 2.39 -4.61
C GLN A 111 -14.13 1.64 -5.87
N LEU A 112 -13.78 0.36 -5.98
CA LEU A 112 -14.15 -0.43 -7.15
C LEU A 112 -15.65 -0.68 -7.21
N ARG A 113 -16.31 -0.82 -6.07
CA ARG A 113 -17.76 -1.01 -6.04
C ARG A 113 -18.53 0.25 -6.39
N ARG A 114 -17.93 1.41 -6.22
CA ARG A 114 -18.59 2.65 -6.49
C ARG A 114 -18.76 2.93 -7.93
N SER A 115 -17.99 2.41 -8.76
CA SER A 115 -18.10 2.63 -10.16
C SER A 115 -18.83 1.50 -10.77
#